data_ff172f97c730dcf60761483ea8d48176
#
_entry.id   ff172f97c730dcf60761483ea8d48176
#
_cell.length_a   1.000
_cell.length_b   1.000
_cell.length_c   1.000
_cell.angle_alpha   90.00
_cell.angle_beta   90.00
_cell.angle_gamma   90.00
#
_symmetry.space_group_name_H-M   'P 1'
#
loop_
_entity.id
_entity.type
_entity.pdbx_description
1 polymer ?
#
loop_
_entity_poly.entity_id
_entity_poly.type
_entity_poly.pdbx_seq_one_letter_code
_entity_poly.pdbx_strand_id
1 'polypeptide(L)'
;MAHHQRAVTIAVALNTGIFIVEAVAGYQASSLSLVMDSVHNLSDEMALIALWLAFIVARGPSKTLLRGANVFNSMGLLAVSAVLLWQAVERFLNPVPVNGVLPIVVGLAAAVANYGVARLLRGPAEHNAAIRLAYIHNLGDVWVSTAPVLAGLLLLITGYSFFDPLIAGAVAFWIIVSTTREVVESRDELIWPERIVCCHAEHHGPAESSA
;
A
#
# COMPACT_ATOMS: atom_id res chain seq x y z
N MET A 1 -1.23 -23.60 -8.66
CA MET A 1 -2.09 -22.41 -8.95
C MET A 1 -3.17 -22.21 -7.89
N ALA A 2 -4.01 -23.19 -7.56
CA ALA A 2 -5.10 -23.03 -6.58
C ALA A 2 -4.65 -22.54 -5.17
N HIS A 3 -3.47 -22.96 -4.70
CA HIS A 3 -2.95 -22.56 -3.38
C HIS A 3 -2.54 -21.07 -3.35
N HIS A 4 -1.91 -20.57 -4.42
CA HIS A 4 -1.53 -19.16 -4.52
C HIS A 4 -2.77 -18.25 -4.61
N GLN A 5 -3.77 -18.64 -5.40
CA GLN A 5 -5.03 -17.90 -5.53
C GLN A 5 -5.76 -17.79 -4.17
N ARG A 6 -5.81 -18.90 -3.39
CA ARG A 6 -6.44 -18.89 -2.07
C ARG A 6 -5.72 -17.94 -1.09
N ALA A 7 -4.39 -17.95 -1.08
CA ALA A 7 -3.61 -17.06 -0.22
C ALA A 7 -3.87 -15.57 -0.54
N VAL A 8 -3.86 -15.21 -1.83
CA VAL A 8 -4.15 -13.84 -2.29
C VAL A 8 -5.59 -13.44 -1.97
N THR A 9 -6.59 -14.34 -2.15
CA THR A 9 -7.99 -14.05 -1.81
C THR A 9 -8.17 -13.76 -0.31
N ILE A 10 -7.50 -14.53 0.56
CA ILE A 10 -7.55 -14.28 2.00
C ILE A 10 -6.85 -12.96 2.34
N ALA A 11 -5.72 -12.65 1.71
CA ALA A 11 -5.01 -11.39 1.90
C ALA A 11 -5.88 -10.19 1.55
N VAL A 12 -6.54 -10.21 0.37
CA VAL A 12 -7.50 -9.18 -0.05
C VAL A 12 -8.62 -9.02 0.99
N ALA A 13 -9.25 -10.10 1.42
CA ALA A 13 -10.34 -10.03 2.39
C ALA A 13 -9.90 -9.45 3.74
N LEU A 14 -8.69 -9.80 4.21
CA LEU A 14 -8.14 -9.27 5.46
C LEU A 14 -7.80 -7.78 5.33
N ASN A 15 -7.12 -7.36 4.27
CA ASN A 15 -6.76 -5.96 4.08
C ASN A 15 -8.01 -5.08 3.90
N THR A 16 -9.02 -5.53 3.14
CA THR A 16 -10.31 -4.84 3.05
C THR A 16 -10.94 -4.66 4.44
N GLY A 17 -10.90 -5.72 5.27
CA GLY A 17 -11.40 -5.66 6.65
C GLY A 17 -10.64 -4.66 7.51
N ILE A 18 -9.31 -4.64 7.43
CA ILE A 18 -8.44 -3.68 8.15
C ILE A 18 -8.80 -2.27 7.75
N PHE A 19 -8.76 -1.96 6.46
CA PHE A 19 -9.09 -0.64 5.93
C PHE A 19 -10.45 -0.12 6.44
N ILE A 20 -11.50 -0.94 6.38
CA ILE A 20 -12.84 -0.53 6.84
C ILE A 20 -12.85 -0.24 8.34
N VAL A 21 -12.23 -1.10 9.14
CA VAL A 21 -12.19 -0.94 10.60
C VAL A 21 -11.41 0.32 10.98
N GLU A 22 -10.26 0.56 10.36
CA GLU A 22 -9.46 1.75 10.62
C GLU A 22 -10.15 3.04 10.18
N ALA A 23 -10.78 3.05 9.01
CA ALA A 23 -11.52 4.22 8.52
C ALA A 23 -12.67 4.61 9.46
N VAL A 24 -13.47 3.62 9.88
CA VAL A 24 -14.59 3.83 10.81
C VAL A 24 -14.09 4.26 12.18
N ALA A 25 -13.10 3.56 12.72
CA ALA A 25 -12.53 3.88 14.04
C ALA A 25 -11.80 5.22 14.06
N GLY A 26 -11.07 5.56 12.98
CA GLY A 26 -10.39 6.85 12.83
C GLY A 26 -11.39 8.01 12.82
N TYR A 27 -12.48 7.85 12.09
CA TYR A 27 -13.57 8.82 12.10
C TYR A 27 -14.21 8.96 13.49
N GLN A 28 -14.56 7.85 14.16
CA GLN A 28 -15.17 7.85 15.49
C GLN A 28 -14.25 8.41 16.57
N ALA A 29 -12.93 8.13 16.47
CA ALA A 29 -11.92 8.63 17.40
C ALA A 29 -11.56 10.10 17.15
N SER A 30 -11.97 10.68 16.02
CA SER A 30 -11.43 11.95 15.50
C SER A 30 -9.90 11.90 15.33
N SER A 31 -9.32 10.69 15.10
CA SER A 31 -7.88 10.46 14.96
C SER A 31 -7.47 10.57 13.50
N LEU A 32 -6.64 11.57 13.22
CA LEU A 32 -6.13 11.79 11.86
C LEU A 32 -5.05 10.77 11.50
N SER A 33 -4.25 10.34 12.47
CA SER A 33 -3.22 9.31 12.26
C SER A 33 -3.83 7.97 11.86
N LEU A 34 -4.97 7.58 12.47
CA LEU A 34 -5.67 6.34 12.11
C LEU A 34 -6.39 6.43 10.77
N VAL A 35 -6.95 7.61 10.42
CA VAL A 35 -7.49 7.86 9.07
C VAL A 35 -6.39 7.79 8.02
N MET A 36 -5.19 8.33 8.32
CA MET A 36 -4.05 8.27 7.40
C MET A 36 -3.60 6.83 7.15
N ASP A 37 -3.53 6.00 8.20
CA ASP A 37 -3.21 4.58 8.08
C ASP A 37 -4.24 3.85 7.20
N SER A 38 -5.54 4.12 7.40
CA SER A 38 -6.59 3.53 6.56
C SER A 38 -6.47 3.91 5.08
N VAL A 39 -6.09 5.15 4.76
CA VAL A 39 -5.89 5.57 3.37
C VAL A 39 -4.68 4.90 2.74
N HIS A 40 -3.61 4.72 3.51
CA HIS A 40 -2.46 3.95 3.08
C HIS A 40 -2.86 2.50 2.76
N ASN A 41 -3.52 1.82 3.69
CA ASN A 41 -4.03 0.46 3.50
C ASN A 41 -5.00 0.32 2.32
N LEU A 42 -5.81 1.36 2.01
CA LEU A 42 -6.66 1.37 0.81
C LEU A 42 -5.83 1.33 -0.47
N SER A 43 -4.74 2.11 -0.54
CA SER A 43 -3.83 2.10 -1.69
C SER A 43 -3.25 0.71 -1.93
N ASP A 44 -2.83 0.04 -0.86
CA ASP A 44 -2.24 -1.29 -0.91
C ASP A 44 -3.25 -2.36 -1.29
N GLU A 45 -4.47 -2.20 -0.81
CA GLU A 45 -5.61 -3.04 -1.18
C GLU A 45 -5.90 -2.97 -2.68
N MET A 46 -5.81 -1.79 -3.30
CA MET A 46 -5.98 -1.65 -4.75
C MET A 46 -4.94 -2.46 -5.53
N ALA A 47 -3.68 -2.50 -5.06
CA ALA A 47 -2.63 -3.31 -5.67
C ALA A 47 -2.89 -4.82 -5.50
N LEU A 48 -3.35 -5.26 -4.32
CA LEU A 48 -3.73 -6.65 -4.06
C LEU A 48 -4.94 -7.09 -4.87
N ILE A 49 -5.96 -6.24 -5.01
CA ILE A 49 -7.13 -6.50 -5.86
C ILE A 49 -6.71 -6.65 -7.31
N ALA A 50 -5.84 -5.79 -7.82
CA ALA A 50 -5.32 -5.90 -9.18
C ALA A 50 -4.57 -7.24 -9.40
N LEU A 51 -3.76 -7.65 -8.43
CA LEU A 51 -3.07 -8.94 -8.43
C LEU A 51 -4.07 -10.12 -8.40
N TRP A 52 -5.06 -10.05 -7.53
CA TRP A 52 -6.12 -11.07 -7.42
C TRP A 52 -6.93 -11.22 -8.71
N LEU A 53 -7.32 -10.10 -9.35
CA LEU A 53 -7.99 -10.11 -10.64
C LEU A 53 -7.11 -10.73 -11.73
N ALA A 54 -5.81 -10.47 -11.73
CA ALA A 54 -4.86 -11.09 -12.66
C ALA A 54 -4.84 -12.63 -12.55
N PHE A 55 -4.96 -13.16 -11.34
CA PHE A 55 -5.04 -14.61 -11.12
C PHE A 55 -6.37 -15.24 -11.54
N ILE A 56 -7.49 -14.51 -11.45
CA ILE A 56 -8.82 -15.02 -11.79
C ILE A 56 -9.07 -14.99 -13.30
N VAL A 57 -8.73 -13.88 -13.94
CA VAL A 57 -9.06 -13.64 -15.36
C VAL A 57 -8.22 -14.50 -16.32
N ALA A 58 -7.21 -15.26 -15.88
CA ALA A 58 -6.41 -16.25 -16.61
C ALA A 58 -5.82 -15.81 -17.97
N ARG A 59 -6.16 -14.64 -18.47
CA ARG A 59 -5.65 -14.03 -19.72
C ARG A 59 -4.60 -12.96 -19.45
N GLY A 60 -4.29 -12.69 -18.19
CA GLY A 60 -3.39 -11.60 -17.76
C GLY A 60 -3.99 -10.21 -18.11
N PRO A 61 -4.09 -9.29 -17.16
CA PRO A 61 -4.47 -7.92 -17.48
C PRO A 61 -3.47 -7.35 -18.47
N SER A 62 -3.95 -6.58 -19.45
CA SER A 62 -3.06 -5.90 -20.39
C SER A 62 -2.09 -5.00 -19.60
N LYS A 63 -0.84 -4.91 -20.04
CA LYS A 63 0.15 -4.02 -19.41
C LYS A 63 -0.37 -2.58 -19.28
N THR A 64 -1.16 -2.14 -20.24
CA THR A 64 -1.81 -0.82 -20.25
C THR A 64 -2.82 -0.65 -19.11
N LEU A 65 -3.62 -1.68 -18.82
CA LEU A 65 -4.60 -1.64 -17.74
C LEU A 65 -3.93 -1.56 -16.36
N LEU A 66 -2.89 -2.37 -16.15
CA LEU A 66 -2.10 -2.33 -14.90
C LEU A 66 -1.41 -0.98 -14.71
N ARG A 67 -0.84 -0.41 -15.79
CA ARG A 67 -0.24 0.93 -15.73
C ARG A 67 -1.27 2.00 -15.40
N GLY A 68 -2.43 1.98 -16.06
CA GLY A 68 -3.52 2.90 -15.78
C GLY A 68 -4.00 2.81 -14.32
N ALA A 69 -4.14 1.59 -13.79
CA ALA A 69 -4.51 1.37 -12.41
C ALA A 69 -3.46 1.92 -11.42
N ASN A 70 -2.16 1.68 -11.67
CA ASN A 70 -1.09 2.20 -10.83
C ASN A 70 -1.01 3.73 -10.84
N VAL A 71 -1.13 4.36 -12.02
CA VAL A 71 -1.15 5.83 -12.14
C VAL A 71 -2.35 6.41 -11.37
N PHE A 72 -3.54 5.84 -11.57
CA PHE A 72 -4.75 6.29 -10.88
C PHE A 72 -4.62 6.14 -9.36
N ASN A 73 -4.09 5.01 -8.89
CA ASN A 73 -3.84 4.76 -7.46
C ASN A 73 -2.84 5.76 -6.88
N SER A 74 -1.68 5.96 -7.54
CA SER A 74 -0.65 6.91 -7.09
C SER A 74 -1.16 8.34 -7.04
N MET A 75 -1.92 8.79 -8.05
CA MET A 75 -2.54 10.10 -8.06
C MET A 75 -3.58 10.28 -6.96
N GLY A 76 -4.42 9.26 -6.75
CA GLY A 76 -5.40 9.23 -5.66
C GLY A 76 -4.74 9.33 -4.30
N LEU A 77 -3.70 8.53 -4.07
CA LEU A 77 -2.94 8.54 -2.82
C LEU A 77 -2.28 9.89 -2.57
N LEU A 78 -1.65 10.50 -3.59
CA LEU A 78 -1.06 11.83 -3.48
C LEU A 78 -2.11 12.90 -3.14
N ALA A 79 -3.26 12.88 -3.82
CA ALA A 79 -4.33 13.85 -3.60
C ALA A 79 -4.89 13.75 -2.17
N VAL A 80 -5.22 12.54 -1.71
CA VAL A 80 -5.74 12.32 -0.36
C VAL A 80 -4.69 12.64 0.70
N SER A 81 -3.44 12.24 0.51
CA SER A 81 -2.35 12.57 1.44
C SER A 81 -2.11 14.08 1.54
N ALA A 82 -2.24 14.83 0.45
CA ALA A 82 -2.15 16.29 0.48
C ALA A 82 -3.29 16.92 1.29
N VAL A 83 -4.54 16.41 1.13
CA VAL A 83 -5.70 16.87 1.92
C VAL A 83 -5.50 16.54 3.40
N LEU A 84 -5.01 15.34 3.74
CA LEU A 84 -4.75 14.95 5.13
C LEU A 84 -3.59 15.73 5.74
N LEU A 85 -2.56 16.05 4.97
CA LEU A 85 -1.47 16.95 5.41
C LEU A 85 -2.00 18.35 5.73
N TRP A 86 -2.89 18.89 4.90
CA TRP A 86 -3.58 20.15 5.17
C TRP A 86 -4.40 20.08 6.46
N GLN A 87 -5.20 19.03 6.64
CA GLN A 87 -5.97 18.83 7.87
C GLN A 87 -5.07 18.66 9.09
N ALA A 88 -3.89 18.02 8.94
CA ALA A 88 -2.92 17.88 10.01
C ALA A 88 -2.40 19.26 10.48
N VAL A 89 -2.09 20.16 9.55
CA VAL A 89 -1.69 21.54 9.87
C VAL A 89 -2.83 22.29 10.56
N GLU A 90 -4.05 22.19 10.04
CA GLU A 90 -5.22 22.83 10.62
C GLU A 90 -5.48 22.35 12.06
N ARG A 91 -5.47 21.02 12.29
CA ARG A 91 -5.68 20.44 13.63
C ARG A 91 -4.49 20.65 14.58
N PHE A 92 -3.29 20.85 14.05
CA PHE A 92 -2.14 21.24 14.86
C PHE A 92 -2.29 22.66 15.41
N LEU A 93 -2.83 23.59 14.59
CA LEU A 93 -3.10 24.97 14.99
C LEU A 93 -4.38 25.10 15.85
N ASN A 94 -5.39 24.26 15.56
CA ASN A 94 -6.69 24.23 16.23
C ASN A 94 -6.98 22.80 16.74
N PRO A 95 -6.36 22.36 17.86
CA PRO A 95 -6.48 21.00 18.34
C PRO A 95 -7.93 20.60 18.63
N VAL A 96 -8.35 19.43 18.14
CA VAL A 96 -9.63 18.81 18.46
C VAL A 96 -9.44 17.65 19.45
N PRO A 97 -10.42 17.37 20.30
CA PRO A 97 -10.36 16.21 21.18
C PRO A 97 -10.28 14.92 20.38
N VAL A 98 -9.32 14.06 20.71
CA VAL A 98 -9.09 12.75 20.10
C VAL A 98 -9.26 11.66 21.16
N ASN A 99 -9.94 10.57 20.81
CA ASN A 99 -9.97 9.38 21.68
C ASN A 99 -8.64 8.60 21.50
N GLY A 100 -7.75 8.68 22.47
CA GLY A 100 -6.43 8.05 22.39
C GLY A 100 -6.45 6.51 22.45
N VAL A 101 -7.50 5.89 22.98
CA VAL A 101 -7.58 4.43 23.13
C VAL A 101 -7.85 3.74 21.80
N LEU A 102 -8.76 4.27 20.99
CA LEU A 102 -9.13 3.67 19.71
C LEU A 102 -7.93 3.54 18.74
N PRO A 103 -7.11 4.58 18.51
CA PRO A 103 -5.92 4.47 17.67
C PRO A 103 -4.93 3.39 18.15
N ILE A 104 -4.77 3.23 19.47
CA ILE A 104 -3.89 2.19 20.03
C ILE A 104 -4.45 0.81 19.71
N VAL A 105 -5.71 0.55 20.04
CA VAL A 105 -6.31 -0.80 19.89
C VAL A 105 -6.41 -1.19 18.43
N VAL A 106 -6.90 -0.27 17.59
CA VAL A 106 -7.12 -0.55 16.17
C VAL A 106 -5.81 -0.60 15.41
N GLY A 107 -4.86 0.31 15.67
CA GLY A 107 -3.53 0.28 15.04
C GLY A 107 -2.74 -0.97 15.41
N LEU A 108 -2.80 -1.45 16.67
CA LEU A 108 -2.20 -2.74 17.04
C LEU A 108 -2.88 -3.91 16.33
N ALA A 109 -4.21 -3.90 16.23
CA ALA A 109 -4.94 -4.95 15.51
C ALA A 109 -4.58 -4.97 14.01
N ALA A 110 -4.45 -3.78 13.40
CA ALA A 110 -4.01 -3.63 12.02
C ALA A 110 -2.56 -4.14 11.82
N ALA A 111 -1.63 -3.75 12.69
CA ALA A 111 -0.25 -4.24 12.63
C ALA A 111 -0.17 -5.78 12.73
N VAL A 112 -0.95 -6.39 13.62
CA VAL A 112 -1.03 -7.86 13.75
C VAL A 112 -1.65 -8.50 12.50
N ALA A 113 -2.69 -7.90 11.94
CA ALA A 113 -3.34 -8.40 10.75
C ALA A 113 -2.44 -8.27 9.50
N ASN A 114 -1.75 -7.14 9.31
CA ASN A 114 -0.76 -6.94 8.25
C ASN A 114 0.40 -7.96 8.35
N TYR A 115 0.88 -8.21 9.57
CA TYR A 115 1.85 -9.29 9.80
C TYR A 115 1.28 -10.68 9.44
N GLY A 116 0.01 -10.93 9.76
CA GLY A 116 -0.70 -12.16 9.37
C GLY A 116 -0.79 -12.34 7.86
N VAL A 117 -1.12 -11.27 7.12
CA VAL A 117 -1.13 -11.24 5.66
C VAL A 117 0.27 -11.50 5.10
N ALA A 118 1.30 -10.80 5.59
CA ALA A 118 2.68 -11.03 5.19
C ALA A 118 3.09 -12.49 5.41
N ARG A 119 2.78 -13.06 6.57
CA ARG A 119 3.09 -14.45 6.87
C ARG A 119 2.37 -15.45 5.96
N LEU A 120 1.11 -15.15 5.57
CA LEU A 120 0.34 -15.95 4.61
C LEU A 120 0.96 -15.94 3.21
N LEU A 121 1.47 -14.79 2.79
CA LEU A 121 2.08 -14.61 1.47
C LEU A 121 3.52 -15.12 1.38
N ARG A 122 4.21 -15.35 2.48
CA ARG A 122 5.64 -15.72 2.52
C ARG A 122 5.98 -16.94 1.65
N GLY A 123 5.26 -18.05 1.80
CA GLY A 123 5.52 -19.25 1.01
C GLY A 123 5.29 -19.06 -0.50
N PRO A 124 4.11 -18.55 -0.93
CA PRO A 124 3.88 -18.20 -2.32
C PRO A 124 4.86 -17.17 -2.92
N ALA A 125 5.42 -16.27 -2.10
CA ALA A 125 6.39 -15.24 -2.50
C ALA A 125 7.73 -15.81 -3.00
N GLU A 126 8.11 -17.01 -2.58
CA GLU A 126 9.32 -17.67 -3.03
C GLU A 126 9.27 -18.03 -4.53
N HIS A 127 8.08 -18.23 -5.08
CA HIS A 127 7.87 -18.71 -6.44
C HIS A 127 7.22 -17.68 -7.38
N ASN A 128 6.84 -16.49 -6.86
CA ASN A 128 6.16 -15.47 -7.66
C ASN A 128 6.60 -14.05 -7.24
N ALA A 129 7.21 -13.32 -8.18
CA ALA A 129 7.75 -11.99 -7.92
C ALA A 129 6.67 -10.97 -7.50
N ALA A 130 5.46 -11.04 -8.08
CA ALA A 130 4.36 -10.14 -7.73
C ALA A 130 3.86 -10.40 -6.30
N ILE A 131 3.75 -11.68 -5.89
CA ILE A 131 3.38 -12.04 -4.52
C ILE A 131 4.50 -11.65 -3.54
N ARG A 132 5.77 -11.75 -3.97
CA ARG A 132 6.92 -11.31 -3.16
C ARG A 132 6.86 -9.81 -2.90
N LEU A 133 6.49 -9.00 -3.89
CA LEU A 133 6.29 -7.56 -3.70
C LEU A 133 5.19 -7.29 -2.69
N ALA A 134 4.03 -7.94 -2.82
CA ALA A 134 2.94 -7.83 -1.87
C ALA A 134 3.33 -8.27 -0.45
N TYR A 135 4.15 -9.32 -0.30
CA TYR A 135 4.72 -9.77 0.97
C TYR A 135 5.58 -8.69 1.64
N ILE A 136 6.53 -8.11 0.88
CA ILE A 136 7.44 -7.07 1.40
C ILE A 136 6.63 -5.82 1.78
N HIS A 137 5.63 -5.47 0.98
CA HIS A 137 4.77 -4.33 1.22
C HIS A 137 3.99 -4.48 2.53
N ASN A 138 3.22 -5.55 2.68
CA ASN A 138 2.50 -5.83 3.93
C ASN A 138 3.40 -5.94 5.17
N LEU A 139 4.67 -6.32 5.00
CA LEU A 139 5.64 -6.29 6.09
C LEU A 139 6.04 -4.84 6.46
N GLY A 140 6.10 -3.95 5.48
CA GLY A 140 6.27 -2.51 5.68
C GLY A 140 5.09 -1.89 6.43
N ASP A 141 3.86 -2.28 6.08
CA ASP A 141 2.62 -1.76 6.66
C ASP A 141 2.50 -2.05 8.17
N VAL A 142 3.11 -3.13 8.65
CA VAL A 142 3.21 -3.40 10.10
C VAL A 142 3.82 -2.19 10.83
N TRP A 143 4.85 -1.55 10.23
CA TRP A 143 5.49 -0.38 10.83
C TRP A 143 4.65 0.88 10.69
N VAL A 144 3.99 1.09 9.57
CA VAL A 144 3.11 2.25 9.34
C VAL A 144 1.95 2.23 10.32
N SER A 145 1.31 1.07 10.53
CA SER A 145 0.22 0.89 11.51
C SER A 145 0.65 1.09 12.97
N THR A 146 1.96 1.20 13.25
CA THR A 146 2.42 1.64 14.59
C THR A 146 2.28 3.16 14.81
N ALA A 147 2.12 3.96 13.75
CA ALA A 147 2.00 5.42 13.87
C ALA A 147 0.77 5.86 14.69
N PRO A 148 -0.46 5.38 14.42
CA PRO A 148 -1.62 5.71 15.27
C PRO A 148 -1.48 5.17 16.69
N VAL A 149 -0.79 4.04 16.90
CA VAL A 149 -0.49 3.53 18.25
C VAL A 149 0.38 4.53 19.02
N LEU A 150 1.44 5.01 18.40
CA LEU A 150 2.34 5.99 18.99
C LEU A 150 1.59 7.30 19.28
N ALA A 151 0.76 7.79 18.35
CA ALA A 151 -0.06 8.98 18.54
C ALA A 151 -1.01 8.83 19.74
N GLY A 152 -1.73 7.72 19.85
CA GLY A 152 -2.63 7.42 20.94
C GLY A 152 -1.91 7.29 22.29
N LEU A 153 -0.74 6.64 22.34
CA LEU A 153 0.07 6.52 23.56
C LEU A 153 0.58 7.88 24.03
N LEU A 154 1.13 8.70 23.13
CA LEU A 154 1.60 10.03 23.48
C LEU A 154 0.46 10.91 23.99
N LEU A 155 -0.72 10.83 23.35
CA LEU A 155 -1.92 11.53 23.82
C LEU A 155 -2.31 11.08 25.25
N LEU A 156 -2.34 9.78 25.54
CA LEU A 156 -2.73 9.27 26.86
C LEU A 156 -1.72 9.63 27.95
N ILE A 157 -0.42 9.64 27.62
CA ILE A 157 0.64 9.97 28.59
C ILE A 157 0.72 11.47 28.86
N THR A 158 0.58 12.29 27.81
CA THR A 158 0.81 13.74 27.93
C THR A 158 -0.45 14.57 28.08
N GLY A 159 -1.62 14.03 27.63
CA GLY A 159 -2.88 14.76 27.55
C GLY A 159 -2.98 15.72 26.36
N TYR A 160 -1.96 15.79 25.48
CA TYR A 160 -1.93 16.74 24.37
C TYR A 160 -2.42 16.12 23.06
N SER A 161 -3.54 16.63 22.54
CA SER A 161 -4.16 16.15 21.28
C SER A 161 -3.35 16.47 20.02
N PHE A 162 -2.36 17.37 20.08
CA PHE A 162 -1.56 17.74 18.91
C PHE A 162 -0.66 16.61 18.38
N PHE A 163 -0.37 15.59 19.19
CA PHE A 163 0.46 14.46 18.76
C PHE A 163 -0.18 13.67 17.62
N ASP A 164 -1.50 13.53 17.61
CA ASP A 164 -2.20 12.83 16.53
C ASP A 164 -2.02 13.52 15.17
N PRO A 165 -2.34 14.81 14.99
CA PRO A 165 -2.09 15.48 13.71
C PRO A 165 -0.60 15.63 13.39
N LEU A 166 0.29 15.72 14.37
CA LEU A 166 1.73 15.78 14.12
C LEU A 166 2.23 14.47 13.46
N ILE A 167 1.85 13.33 14.02
CA ILE A 167 2.23 12.03 13.49
C ILE A 167 1.54 11.76 12.15
N ALA A 168 0.25 12.07 12.03
CA ALA A 168 -0.47 11.99 10.75
C ALA A 168 0.20 12.82 9.65
N GLY A 169 0.59 14.06 9.96
CA GLY A 169 1.29 14.94 9.03
C GLY A 169 2.66 14.41 8.62
N ALA A 170 3.41 13.82 9.56
CA ALA A 170 4.71 13.19 9.26
C ALA A 170 4.54 12.00 8.31
N VAL A 171 3.55 11.13 8.56
CA VAL A 171 3.24 9.98 7.68
C VAL A 171 2.76 10.46 6.31
N ALA A 172 1.82 11.43 6.27
CA ALA A 172 1.33 12.00 5.01
C ALA A 172 2.46 12.60 4.16
N PHE A 173 3.36 13.35 4.79
CA PHE A 173 4.52 13.93 4.13
C PHE A 173 5.46 12.83 3.58
N TRP A 174 5.73 11.80 4.38
CA TRP A 174 6.54 10.66 3.94
C TRP A 174 5.91 9.94 2.75
N ILE A 175 4.61 9.68 2.77
CA ILE A 175 3.88 9.06 1.66
C ILE A 175 3.95 9.93 0.40
N ILE A 176 3.75 11.24 0.49
CA ILE A 176 3.86 12.15 -0.65
C ILE A 176 5.26 12.07 -1.26
N VAL A 177 6.32 12.12 -0.45
CA VAL A 177 7.69 12.05 -0.93
C VAL A 177 8.00 10.70 -1.56
N SER A 178 7.63 9.59 -0.91
CA SER A 178 7.90 8.24 -1.42
C SER A 178 7.14 7.95 -2.72
N THR A 179 5.85 8.26 -2.77
CA THR A 179 5.02 8.07 -3.98
C THR A 179 5.49 8.96 -5.12
N THR A 180 5.88 10.22 -4.84
CA THR A 180 6.42 11.11 -5.89
C THR A 180 7.72 10.57 -6.45
N ARG A 181 8.63 10.06 -5.61
CA ARG A 181 9.89 9.43 -6.05
C ARG A 181 9.61 8.22 -6.93
N GLU A 182 8.72 7.33 -6.49
CA GLU A 182 8.33 6.13 -7.25
C GLU A 182 7.75 6.49 -8.62
N VAL A 183 6.84 7.47 -8.70
CA VAL A 183 6.27 7.94 -9.96
C VAL A 183 7.34 8.55 -10.88
N VAL A 184 8.30 9.32 -10.33
CA VAL A 184 9.40 9.92 -11.12
C VAL A 184 10.37 8.84 -11.60
N GLU A 185 10.71 7.86 -10.77
CA GLU A 185 11.60 6.75 -11.14
C GLU A 185 10.97 5.82 -12.18
N SER A 186 9.65 5.57 -12.05
CA SER A 186 8.88 4.73 -12.98
C SER A 186 8.42 5.46 -14.24
N ARG A 187 8.68 6.77 -14.38
CA ARG A 187 8.14 7.59 -15.49
C ARG A 187 8.47 7.02 -16.87
N ASP A 188 9.66 6.48 -17.05
CA ASP A 188 10.12 5.97 -18.34
C ASP A 188 9.40 4.66 -18.70
N GLU A 189 9.05 3.83 -17.71
CA GLU A 189 8.21 2.65 -17.89
C GLU A 189 6.73 3.01 -18.07
N LEU A 190 6.27 4.12 -17.48
CA LEU A 190 4.91 4.61 -17.59
C LEU A 190 4.63 5.34 -18.90
N ILE A 191 5.59 6.14 -19.38
CA ILE A 191 5.43 7.02 -20.55
C ILE A 191 5.96 6.36 -21.82
N TRP A 192 7.05 5.59 -21.75
CA TRP A 192 7.67 4.95 -22.92
C TRP A 192 7.67 3.43 -22.77
N PRO A 193 6.98 2.68 -23.65
CA PRO A 193 7.09 1.22 -23.61
C PRO A 193 8.53 0.85 -23.94
N GLU A 194 9.20 0.12 -23.05
CA GLU A 194 10.46 -0.54 -23.39
C GLU A 194 10.28 -1.25 -24.74
N ARG A 195 11.20 -0.98 -25.65
CA ARG A 195 11.29 -1.72 -26.90
C ARG A 195 11.27 -3.20 -26.53
N ILE A 196 10.27 -3.92 -27.04
CA ILE A 196 10.29 -5.38 -26.99
C ILE A 196 11.57 -5.77 -27.72
N VAL A 197 12.62 -6.06 -26.98
CA VAL A 197 13.78 -6.76 -27.52
C VAL A 197 13.26 -8.16 -27.76
N CYS A 198 12.79 -8.41 -28.98
CA CYS A 198 12.45 -9.72 -29.44
C CYS A 198 13.75 -10.54 -29.37
N CYS A 199 13.88 -11.42 -28.39
CA CYS A 199 14.92 -12.44 -28.32
C CYS A 199 14.71 -13.52 -29.39
N HIS A 200 14.43 -13.11 -30.62
CA HIS A 200 14.31 -13.95 -31.82
C HIS A 200 15.17 -13.40 -32.93
N ALA A 201 16.40 -13.06 -32.65
CA ALA A 201 17.43 -12.93 -33.65
C ALA A 201 18.65 -13.68 -33.17
N GLU A 202 19.08 -14.60 -34.02
CA GLU A 202 20.34 -15.37 -33.91
C GLU A 202 20.23 -16.83 -33.48
N HIS A 203 19.69 -17.65 -34.37
CA HIS A 203 20.23 -18.95 -34.71
C HIS A 203 19.99 -19.23 -36.21
N HIS A 204 20.61 -18.44 -37.07
CA HIS A 204 21.02 -18.91 -38.38
C HIS A 204 22.53 -19.09 -38.33
N GLY A 205 22.93 -20.26 -37.92
CA GLY A 205 24.28 -20.75 -38.16
C GLY A 205 24.53 -20.87 -39.66
N PRO A 206 25.76 -20.68 -40.14
CA PRO A 206 26.04 -20.74 -41.58
C PRO A 206 25.84 -22.16 -42.08
N ALA A 207 25.13 -22.27 -43.22
CA ALA A 207 25.03 -23.49 -43.95
C ALA A 207 26.41 -23.88 -44.45
N GLU A 208 26.99 -24.97 -43.93
CA GLU A 208 28.16 -25.60 -44.52
C GLU A 208 27.78 -26.13 -45.93
N SER A 209 28.33 -25.48 -46.92
CA SER A 209 28.42 -25.99 -48.30
C SER A 209 29.52 -27.07 -48.33
N SER A 210 29.15 -28.32 -48.34
CA SER A 210 30.05 -29.41 -48.73
C SER A 210 29.87 -29.69 -50.22
N ALA A 211 30.96 -29.54 -50.97
CA ALA A 211 31.20 -29.98 -52.32
C ALA A 211 31.11 -31.49 -52.50
#